data_4d6118c623e61cbedc27c1c6d8757825
#
_entry.id   4d6118c623e61cbedc27c1c6d8757825
#
_cell.length_a   1.000
_cell.length_b   1.000
_cell.length_c   1.000
_cell.angle_alpha   90.00
_cell.angle_beta   90.00
_cell.angle_gamma   90.00
#
_symmetry.space_group_name_H-M   'P 1'
#
loop_
_entity.id
_entity.type
_entity.pdbx_description
1 polymer ?
#
loop_
_entity_poly.entity_id
_entity_poly.type
_entity_poly.pdbx_seq_one_letter_code
_entity_poly.pdbx_strand_id
1 'polypeptide(L)'
;MRMDSIDHRIVSCLVANARSSYAEIGAEVGLSAPAVKRRVDKLLDARILRGFTAVVDPEALGWGTEAFVEVHCRGNVMPNRITASLEPLTEVVAAYTVSGAADAIVHLRAADIHHLETALERLRALDIIDRTVSTVVLSTLLERPPVPERRM
;
A
#
# COMPACT_ATOMS: atom_id res chain seq x y z
N MET A 1 -13.96 15.68 3.02
CA MET A 1 -14.05 16.01 4.47
C MET A 1 -12.69 16.48 4.95
N ARG A 2 -12.62 17.53 5.77
CA ARG A 2 -11.39 17.95 6.43
C ARG A 2 -11.40 17.41 7.85
N MET A 3 -10.32 16.76 8.30
CA MET A 3 -10.19 16.26 9.67
C MET A 3 -9.99 17.42 10.66
N ASP A 4 -10.65 17.37 11.80
CA ASP A 4 -10.37 18.23 12.95
C ASP A 4 -9.27 17.63 13.87
N SER A 5 -8.89 18.33 14.94
CA SER A 5 -7.85 17.87 15.88
C SER A 5 -8.24 16.57 16.60
N ILE A 6 -9.51 16.35 16.85
CA ILE A 6 -10.02 15.13 17.49
C ILE A 6 -9.96 13.96 16.49
N ASP A 7 -10.32 14.18 15.23
CA ASP A 7 -10.20 13.16 14.18
C ASP A 7 -8.74 12.71 14.01
N HIS A 8 -7.78 13.65 14.02
CA HIS A 8 -6.35 13.32 14.00
C HIS A 8 -5.93 12.46 15.19
N ARG A 9 -6.41 12.75 16.40
CA ARG A 9 -6.10 11.96 17.60
C ARG A 9 -6.72 10.57 17.52
N ILE A 10 -7.97 10.43 17.06
CA ILE A 10 -8.63 9.14 16.83
C ILE A 10 -7.83 8.30 15.84
N VAL A 11 -7.42 8.89 14.70
CA VAL A 11 -6.58 8.19 13.70
C VAL A 11 -5.25 7.77 14.31
N SER A 12 -4.60 8.63 15.12
CA SER A 12 -3.35 8.28 15.82
C SER A 12 -3.51 7.07 16.75
N CYS A 13 -4.61 7.00 17.53
CA CYS A 13 -4.92 5.84 18.37
C CYS A 13 -5.08 4.56 17.54
N LEU A 14 -5.83 4.64 16.43
CA LEU A 14 -6.07 3.50 15.56
C LEU A 14 -4.81 3.04 14.80
N VAL A 15 -3.94 3.95 14.41
CA VAL A 15 -2.63 3.62 13.81
C VAL A 15 -1.71 2.94 14.83
N ALA A 16 -1.73 3.39 16.08
CA ALA A 16 -0.95 2.78 17.16
C ALA A 16 -1.48 1.39 17.54
N ASN A 17 -2.81 1.23 17.60
CA ASN A 17 -3.46 -0.06 17.88
C ASN A 17 -4.85 -0.09 17.23
N ALA A 18 -4.95 -0.74 16.07
CA ALA A 18 -6.20 -0.92 15.34
C ALA A 18 -7.26 -1.76 16.10
N ARG A 19 -6.89 -2.43 17.18
CA ARG A 19 -7.80 -3.22 18.03
C ARG A 19 -8.32 -2.46 19.25
N SER A 20 -7.92 -1.20 19.43
CA SER A 20 -8.45 -0.37 20.52
C SER A 20 -9.97 -0.26 20.42
N SER A 21 -10.66 -0.46 21.54
CA SER A 21 -12.10 -0.26 21.61
C SER A 21 -12.44 1.24 21.51
N TYR A 22 -13.64 1.55 21.06
CA TYR A 22 -14.11 2.93 21.02
C TYR A 22 -14.19 3.57 22.41
N ALA A 23 -14.31 2.77 23.47
CA ALA A 23 -14.28 3.27 24.85
C ALA A 23 -12.87 3.72 25.25
N GLU A 24 -11.84 2.93 24.92
CA GLU A 24 -10.42 3.27 25.16
C GLU A 24 -10.04 4.53 24.38
N ILE A 25 -10.37 4.58 23.08
CA ILE A 25 -10.13 5.78 22.26
C ILE A 25 -10.88 6.98 22.85
N GLY A 26 -12.13 6.78 23.30
CA GLY A 26 -12.95 7.82 23.90
C GLY A 26 -12.32 8.41 25.16
N ALA A 27 -11.76 7.57 26.04
CA ALA A 27 -11.03 8.01 27.23
C ALA A 27 -9.81 8.88 26.85
N GLU A 28 -9.08 8.50 25.79
CA GLU A 28 -7.90 9.23 25.31
C GLU A 28 -8.25 10.59 24.69
N VAL A 29 -9.34 10.68 23.92
CA VAL A 29 -9.69 11.91 23.19
C VAL A 29 -10.76 12.76 23.87
N GLY A 30 -11.30 12.33 25.03
CA GLY A 30 -12.35 13.04 25.78
C GLY A 30 -13.74 12.93 25.15
N LEU A 31 -14.09 11.77 24.59
CA LEU A 31 -15.40 11.51 23.97
C LEU A 31 -16.02 10.21 24.48
N SER A 32 -17.36 10.11 24.36
CA SER A 32 -18.05 8.83 24.58
C SER A 32 -17.78 7.84 23.43
N ALA A 33 -17.85 6.53 23.71
CA ALA A 33 -17.68 5.50 22.72
C ALA A 33 -18.61 5.64 21.48
N PRO A 34 -19.92 5.97 21.63
CA PRO A 34 -20.78 6.25 20.48
C PRO A 34 -20.34 7.47 19.65
N ALA A 35 -19.76 8.50 20.30
CA ALA A 35 -19.23 9.66 19.59
C ALA A 35 -17.98 9.33 18.79
N VAL A 36 -17.07 8.52 19.35
CA VAL A 36 -15.91 7.98 18.64
C VAL A 36 -16.36 7.14 17.44
N LYS A 37 -17.27 6.18 17.65
CA LYS A 37 -17.82 5.34 16.56
C LYS A 37 -18.31 6.18 15.40
N ARG A 38 -19.16 7.18 15.66
CA ARG A 38 -19.73 8.05 14.62
C ARG A 38 -18.63 8.81 13.85
N ARG A 39 -17.51 9.19 14.50
CA ARG A 39 -16.37 9.84 13.85
C ARG A 39 -15.60 8.85 12.99
N VAL A 40 -15.34 7.64 13.49
CA VAL A 40 -14.67 6.58 12.73
C VAL A 40 -15.50 6.20 11.50
N ASP A 41 -16.82 6.04 11.62
CA ASP A 41 -17.71 5.77 10.48
C ASP A 41 -17.58 6.88 9.41
N LYS A 42 -17.58 8.16 9.79
CA LYS A 42 -17.37 9.28 8.86
C LYS A 42 -16.00 9.27 8.20
N LEU A 43 -14.95 8.86 8.90
CA LEU A 43 -13.60 8.75 8.36
C LEU A 43 -13.51 7.60 7.34
N LEU A 44 -14.23 6.50 7.57
CA LEU A 44 -14.36 5.39 6.62
C LEU A 44 -15.16 5.80 5.38
N ASP A 45 -16.32 6.44 5.56
CA ASP A 45 -17.16 6.92 4.45
C ASP A 45 -16.40 7.91 3.55
N ALA A 46 -15.60 8.78 4.17
CA ALA A 46 -14.74 9.75 3.47
C ALA A 46 -13.46 9.12 2.89
N ARG A 47 -13.24 7.82 3.05
CA ARG A 47 -12.02 7.08 2.66
C ARG A 47 -10.71 7.65 3.22
N ILE A 48 -10.78 8.39 4.33
CA ILE A 48 -9.61 8.83 5.10
C ILE A 48 -9.02 7.62 5.85
N LEU A 49 -9.88 6.85 6.53
CA LEU A 49 -9.59 5.48 6.91
C LEU A 49 -10.05 4.58 5.75
N ARG A 50 -9.12 3.80 5.20
CA ARG A 50 -9.41 2.90 4.06
C ARG A 50 -9.89 1.53 4.49
N GLY A 51 -9.81 1.23 5.80
CA GLY A 51 -10.20 -0.04 6.40
C GLY A 51 -9.29 -0.43 7.54
N PHE A 52 -9.50 -1.64 8.04
CA PHE A 52 -8.68 -2.31 9.06
C PHE A 52 -8.20 -3.63 8.48
N THR A 53 -6.92 -3.93 8.65
CA THR A 53 -6.31 -5.17 8.18
C THR A 53 -5.28 -5.68 9.17
N ALA A 54 -4.97 -6.96 9.11
CA ALA A 54 -3.83 -7.53 9.80
C ALA A 54 -2.55 -7.21 9.01
N VAL A 55 -1.51 -6.83 9.72
CA VAL A 55 -0.15 -6.81 9.17
C VAL A 55 0.43 -8.19 9.42
N VAL A 56 0.73 -8.91 8.35
CA VAL A 56 1.25 -10.28 8.39
C VAL A 56 2.62 -10.28 7.75
N ASP A 57 3.55 -11.05 8.33
CA ASP A 57 4.85 -11.29 7.74
C ASP A 57 4.70 -11.94 6.36
N PRO A 58 5.19 -11.33 5.26
CA PRO A 58 5.08 -11.90 3.93
C PRO A 58 5.70 -13.29 3.81
N GLU A 59 6.81 -13.56 4.49
CA GLU A 59 7.46 -14.87 4.48
C GLU A 59 6.56 -15.95 5.08
N ALA A 60 5.82 -15.63 6.14
CA ALA A 60 4.84 -16.54 6.75
C ALA A 60 3.68 -16.88 5.81
N LEU A 61 3.42 -16.03 4.79
CA LEU A 61 2.46 -16.26 3.72
C LEU A 61 3.09 -16.90 2.48
N GLY A 62 4.38 -17.27 2.52
CA GLY A 62 5.10 -17.87 1.41
C GLY A 62 5.65 -16.88 0.38
N TRP A 63 5.72 -15.58 0.70
CA TRP A 63 6.27 -14.52 -0.15
C TRP A 63 7.68 -14.14 0.31
N GLY A 64 8.67 -15.00 0.04
CA GLY A 64 10.05 -14.84 0.53
C GLY A 64 10.95 -13.98 -0.35
N THR A 65 10.49 -13.53 -1.52
CA THR A 65 11.28 -12.75 -2.49
C THR A 65 10.53 -11.52 -2.95
N GLU A 66 11.21 -10.39 -2.98
CA GLU A 66 10.62 -9.09 -3.31
C GLU A 66 11.47 -8.35 -4.34
N ALA A 67 10.84 -7.65 -5.28
CA ALA A 67 11.55 -6.86 -6.27
C ALA A 67 10.80 -5.57 -6.63
N PHE A 68 11.55 -4.53 -6.95
CA PHE A 68 11.06 -3.34 -7.62
C PHE A 68 11.46 -3.36 -9.09
N VAL A 69 10.51 -3.10 -9.97
CA VAL A 69 10.71 -3.18 -11.41
C VAL A 69 10.34 -1.85 -12.04
N GLU A 70 11.33 -1.18 -12.62
CA GLU A 70 11.09 -0.05 -13.50
C GLU A 70 10.51 -0.57 -14.82
N VAL A 71 9.38 0.00 -15.21
CA VAL A 71 8.66 -0.32 -16.45
C VAL A 71 8.75 0.85 -17.41
N HIS A 72 9.22 0.57 -18.62
CA HIS A 72 9.22 1.49 -19.74
C HIS A 72 8.22 1.02 -20.76
N CYS A 73 7.24 1.87 -21.10
CA CYS A 73 6.15 1.54 -21.99
C CYS A 73 6.50 1.83 -23.46
N ARG A 74 5.80 1.16 -24.37
CA ARG A 74 5.88 1.45 -25.81
C ARG A 74 5.02 2.67 -26.15
N GLY A 75 5.66 3.82 -26.36
CA GLY A 75 4.97 5.07 -26.63
C GLY A 75 4.25 5.60 -25.38
N ASN A 76 3.26 6.46 -25.59
CA ASN A 76 2.53 7.08 -24.49
C ASN A 76 1.37 6.18 -24.05
N VAL A 77 1.50 5.51 -22.91
CA VAL A 77 0.48 4.62 -22.32
C VAL A 77 -0.19 5.31 -21.14
N MET A 78 -1.52 5.41 -21.20
CA MET A 78 -2.30 6.00 -20.10
C MET A 78 -2.26 5.14 -18.83
N PRO A 79 -2.23 5.74 -17.61
CA PRO A 79 -2.14 5.01 -16.35
C PRO A 79 -3.20 3.91 -16.16
N ASN A 80 -4.44 4.15 -16.61
CA ASN A 80 -5.52 3.16 -16.53
C ASN A 80 -5.23 1.90 -17.36
N ARG A 81 -4.54 2.03 -18.50
CA ARG A 81 -4.13 0.89 -19.32
C ARG A 81 -3.01 0.12 -18.64
N ILE A 82 -2.05 0.80 -18.00
CA ILE A 82 -1.01 0.16 -17.19
C ILE A 82 -1.67 -0.66 -16.07
N THR A 83 -2.59 -0.04 -15.30
CA THR A 83 -3.33 -0.72 -14.22
C THR A 83 -4.03 -1.98 -14.73
N ALA A 84 -4.83 -1.87 -15.80
CA ALA A 84 -5.57 -3.00 -16.36
C ALA A 84 -4.66 -4.14 -16.84
N SER A 85 -3.46 -3.83 -17.33
CA SER A 85 -2.48 -4.83 -17.77
C SER A 85 -1.79 -5.52 -16.60
N LEU A 86 -1.59 -4.82 -15.46
CA LEU A 86 -0.94 -5.37 -14.26
C LEU A 86 -1.91 -6.15 -13.36
N GLU A 87 -3.19 -5.80 -13.35
CA GLU A 87 -4.21 -6.38 -12.45
C GLU A 87 -4.30 -7.92 -12.49
N PRO A 88 -4.09 -8.62 -13.64
CA PRO A 88 -4.07 -10.09 -13.66
C PRO A 88 -2.82 -10.73 -13.06
N LEU A 89 -1.76 -9.96 -12.77
CA LEU A 89 -0.51 -10.47 -12.22
C LEU A 89 -0.61 -10.45 -10.69
N THR A 90 -0.85 -11.60 -10.07
CA THR A 90 -1.05 -11.75 -8.63
C THR A 90 0.18 -11.43 -7.79
N GLU A 91 1.35 -11.48 -8.39
CA GLU A 91 2.65 -11.12 -7.80
C GLU A 91 2.81 -9.60 -7.65
N VAL A 92 2.00 -8.80 -8.35
CA VAL A 92 2.01 -7.33 -8.24
C VAL A 92 1.30 -6.91 -6.95
N VAL A 93 2.04 -6.39 -5.99
CA VAL A 93 1.50 -5.88 -4.72
C VAL A 93 1.25 -4.37 -4.76
N ALA A 94 1.98 -3.65 -5.59
CA ALA A 94 1.76 -2.22 -5.83
C ALA A 94 2.34 -1.78 -7.17
N ALA A 95 1.80 -0.71 -7.74
CA ALA A 95 2.36 -0.05 -8.91
C ALA A 95 2.15 1.47 -8.82
N TYR A 96 3.14 2.23 -9.27
CA TYR A 96 3.16 3.68 -9.18
C TYR A 96 3.60 4.27 -10.51
N THR A 97 2.91 5.27 -11.03
CA THR A 97 3.48 6.14 -12.06
C THR A 97 4.52 7.05 -11.42
N VAL A 98 5.62 7.28 -12.09
CA VAL A 98 6.74 8.05 -11.55
C VAL A 98 7.17 9.16 -12.51
N SER A 99 7.79 10.19 -11.95
CA SER A 99 8.45 11.23 -12.74
C SER A 99 9.91 10.82 -12.97
N GLY A 100 10.32 10.61 -14.20
CA GLY A 100 11.69 10.21 -14.50
C GLY A 100 11.78 9.45 -15.81
N ALA A 101 12.78 8.59 -15.94
CA ALA A 101 13.02 7.83 -17.16
C ALA A 101 12.03 6.66 -17.34
N ALA A 102 11.57 6.06 -16.25
CA ALA A 102 10.55 5.01 -16.28
C ALA A 102 9.14 5.61 -16.29
N ASP A 103 8.18 4.88 -16.87
CA ASP A 103 6.76 5.24 -16.86
C ASP A 103 6.08 4.79 -15.55
N ALA A 104 6.53 3.65 -15.00
CA ALA A 104 6.02 3.13 -13.74
C ALA A 104 7.09 2.37 -12.97
N ILE A 105 6.90 2.25 -11.64
CA ILE A 105 7.59 1.30 -10.78
C ILE A 105 6.55 0.31 -10.27
N VAL A 106 6.83 -0.98 -10.47
CA VAL A 106 6.01 -2.10 -10.03
C VAL A 106 6.73 -2.81 -8.89
N HIS A 107 6.02 -3.03 -7.79
CA HIS A 107 6.49 -3.80 -6.65
C HIS A 107 5.93 -5.21 -6.76
N LEU A 108 6.81 -6.20 -6.85
CA LEU A 108 6.49 -7.62 -6.96
C LEU A 108 6.86 -8.36 -5.68
N ARG A 109 6.04 -9.35 -5.33
CA ARG A 109 6.36 -10.40 -4.35
C ARG A 109 6.20 -11.77 -5.00
N ALA A 110 7.13 -12.66 -4.69
CA ALA A 110 7.17 -14.04 -5.17
C ALA A 110 7.58 -14.98 -4.04
N ALA A 111 7.28 -16.27 -4.19
CA ALA A 111 7.66 -17.26 -3.19
C ALA A 111 9.18 -17.43 -3.11
N ASP A 112 9.82 -17.45 -4.27
CA ASP A 112 11.26 -17.64 -4.44
C ASP A 112 11.76 -16.96 -5.72
N ILE A 113 13.05 -17.12 -6.00
CA ILE A 113 13.70 -16.50 -7.17
C ILE A 113 13.17 -17.03 -8.50
N HIS A 114 12.79 -18.32 -8.59
CA HIS A 114 12.24 -18.91 -9.82
C HIS A 114 10.83 -18.41 -10.09
N HIS A 115 10.00 -18.27 -9.02
CA HIS A 115 8.71 -17.65 -9.13
C HIS A 115 8.83 -16.17 -9.55
N LEU A 116 9.81 -15.44 -9.00
CA LEU A 116 10.08 -14.06 -9.40
C LEU A 116 10.48 -13.98 -10.89
N GLU A 117 11.35 -14.87 -11.36
CA GLU A 117 11.75 -14.95 -12.78
C GLU A 117 10.52 -15.13 -13.67
N THR A 118 9.64 -16.08 -13.35
CA THR A 118 8.38 -16.31 -14.07
C THR A 118 7.49 -15.07 -14.06
N ALA A 119 7.36 -14.40 -12.93
CA ALA A 119 6.57 -13.16 -12.82
C ALA A 119 7.15 -12.03 -13.69
N LEU A 120 8.47 -11.90 -13.73
CA LEU A 120 9.17 -10.92 -14.58
C LEU A 120 8.98 -11.23 -16.09
N GLU A 121 9.00 -12.50 -16.48
CA GLU A 121 8.72 -12.90 -17.88
C GLU A 121 7.28 -12.56 -18.27
N ARG A 122 6.30 -12.84 -17.41
CA ARG A 122 4.90 -12.48 -17.62
C ARG A 122 4.72 -10.97 -17.72
N LEU A 123 5.40 -10.21 -16.87
CA LEU A 123 5.39 -8.76 -16.94
C LEU A 123 5.97 -8.23 -18.26
N ARG A 124 7.11 -8.76 -18.69
CA ARG A 124 7.77 -8.39 -19.96
C ARG A 124 6.95 -8.77 -21.19
N ALA A 125 6.12 -9.80 -21.10
CA ALA A 125 5.26 -10.27 -22.19
C ALA A 125 4.04 -9.36 -22.44
N LEU A 126 3.76 -8.40 -21.55
CA LEU A 126 2.66 -7.45 -21.76
C LEU A 126 2.96 -6.56 -22.98
N ASP A 127 1.97 -6.41 -23.85
CA ASP A 127 2.07 -5.69 -25.13
C ASP A 127 2.48 -4.23 -24.99
N ILE A 128 2.12 -3.61 -23.86
CA ILE A 128 2.43 -2.23 -23.53
C ILE A 128 3.88 -2.00 -23.09
N ILE A 129 4.61 -3.05 -22.72
CA ILE A 129 5.96 -2.94 -22.15
C ILE A 129 7.01 -3.05 -23.24
N ASP A 130 7.93 -2.10 -23.25
CA ASP A 130 9.10 -2.09 -24.10
C ASP A 130 10.33 -2.69 -23.40
N ARG A 131 10.59 -2.22 -22.17
CA ARG A 131 11.76 -2.60 -21.39
C ARG A 131 11.45 -2.57 -19.89
N THR A 132 12.14 -3.42 -19.13
CA THR A 132 12.12 -3.42 -17.66
C THR A 132 13.53 -3.39 -17.10
N VAL A 133 13.69 -2.77 -15.92
CA VAL A 133 14.88 -2.86 -15.09
C VAL A 133 14.44 -3.36 -13.70
N SER A 134 14.95 -4.52 -13.30
CA SER A 134 14.53 -5.17 -12.06
C SER A 134 15.59 -5.04 -10.98
N THR A 135 15.17 -4.69 -9.77
CA THR A 135 16.01 -4.63 -8.56
C THR A 135 15.42 -5.56 -7.52
N VAL A 136 16.14 -6.63 -7.19
CA VAL A 136 15.72 -7.58 -6.15
C VAL A 136 16.07 -7.02 -4.78
N VAL A 137 15.12 -7.06 -3.84
CA VAL A 137 15.35 -6.67 -2.44
C VAL A 137 16.14 -7.78 -1.75
N LEU A 138 17.30 -7.45 -1.19
CA LEU A 138 18.12 -8.41 -0.45
C LEU A 138 17.75 -8.44 1.04
N SER A 139 17.39 -7.28 1.60
CA SER A 139 16.92 -7.14 2.99
C SER A 139 16.14 -5.85 3.17
N THR A 140 15.16 -5.86 4.04
CA THR A 140 14.42 -4.66 4.45
C THR A 140 15.17 -3.97 5.59
N LEU A 141 15.69 -2.77 5.34
CA LEU A 141 16.44 -2.01 6.34
C LEU A 141 15.52 -1.26 7.31
N LEU A 142 14.37 -0.81 6.83
CA LEU A 142 13.39 -0.06 7.62
C LEU A 142 12.03 -0.13 6.94
N GLU A 143 11.01 -0.51 7.69
CA GLU A 143 9.60 -0.38 7.31
C GLU A 143 8.85 0.24 8.49
N ARG A 144 8.03 1.24 8.21
CA ARG A 144 7.19 1.91 9.21
C ARG A 144 5.78 2.09 8.68
N PRO A 145 4.75 1.86 9.51
CA PRO A 145 3.40 2.25 9.15
C PRO A 145 3.30 3.77 8.99
N PRO A 146 2.42 4.29 8.12
CA PRO A 146 2.16 5.71 8.02
C PRO A 146 1.60 6.22 9.36
N VAL A 147 2.29 7.14 10.01
CA VAL A 147 1.82 7.84 11.22
C VAL A 147 1.33 9.22 10.83
N PRO A 148 0.25 9.72 11.47
CA PRO A 148 -0.19 11.10 11.26
C PRO A 148 0.93 12.08 11.60
N GLU A 149 1.15 13.08 10.75
CA GLU A 149 2.09 14.15 11.02
C GLU A 149 1.67 14.90 12.29
N ARG A 150 2.53 14.95 13.30
CA ARG A 150 2.31 15.82 14.46
C ARG A 150 2.46 17.26 13.97
N ARG A 151 1.33 17.92 13.66
CA ARG A 151 1.35 19.39 13.57
C ARG A 151 1.59 19.93 14.97
N MET A 152 2.82 20.44 15.19
CA MET A 152 3.16 21.28 16.34
C MET A 152 2.33 22.55 16.32
#